data_72efdb0ef796d32e1d455bdcc5251469
#
_entry.id   72efdb0ef796d32e1d455bdcc5251469
#
_cell.length_a   1.000
_cell.length_b   1.000
_cell.length_c   1.000
_cell.angle_alpha   90.00
_cell.angle_beta   90.00
_cell.angle_gamma   90.00
#
_symmetry.space_group_name_H-M   'P 1'
#
loop_
_entity.id
_entity.type
_entity.pdbx_description
1 polymer ?
#
loop_
_entity_poly.entity_id
_entity_poly.type
_entity_poly.pdbx_seq_one_letter_code
_entity_poly.pdbx_strand_id
1 'polypeptide(L)'
;LEKFDVAEGARVFSVEFLPGQFDQRADSAVQCVQFLDENAAPIIRSATTYVIEGTVTDAEFEAIKHHCINPVDSRETGLEKPETLVTVFPDPEDVKIFDGFKDMAEADLKELYASLNLAMTFKDFQHIQKYFKNEEKRDPSMTEIRVLDTYWSDHCRHTTFSTELTSVKFDEGD
;
A
#
# COMPACT_ATOMS: atom_id res chain seq x y z
N LEU A 1 1.19 -29.97 -4.41
CA LEU A 1 0.94 -30.96 -3.34
C LEU A 1 -0.38 -30.63 -2.67
N GLU A 2 -1.28 -31.60 -2.60
CA GLU A 2 -2.57 -31.42 -1.89
C GLU A 2 -2.44 -31.64 -0.38
N LYS A 3 -1.39 -32.33 0.04
CA LYS A 3 -1.04 -32.56 1.44
C LYS A 3 0.47 -32.59 1.60
N PHE A 4 0.93 -32.15 2.74
CA PHE A 4 2.30 -32.31 3.19
C PHE A 4 2.29 -32.65 4.70
N ASP A 5 3.28 -33.41 5.12
CA ASP A 5 3.41 -33.82 6.51
C ASP A 5 3.97 -32.65 7.32
N VAL A 6 3.34 -32.39 8.45
CA VAL A 6 3.72 -31.35 9.40
C VAL A 6 4.03 -32.03 10.74
N ALA A 7 5.18 -31.72 11.32
CA ALA A 7 5.55 -32.26 12.61
C ALA A 7 4.53 -31.89 13.69
N GLU A 8 4.33 -32.80 14.66
CA GLU A 8 3.42 -32.52 15.77
C GLU A 8 3.88 -31.30 16.56
N GLY A 9 2.94 -30.36 16.79
CA GLY A 9 3.22 -29.08 17.45
C GLY A 9 3.84 -28.01 16.59
N ALA A 10 4.11 -28.25 15.29
CA ALA A 10 4.54 -27.21 14.37
C ALA A 10 3.41 -26.21 14.10
N ARG A 11 3.80 -24.95 13.92
CA ARG A 11 2.88 -23.85 13.57
C ARG A 11 3.01 -23.55 12.08
N VAL A 12 1.88 -23.30 11.42
CA VAL A 12 1.85 -23.14 9.95
C VAL A 12 1.06 -21.89 9.59
N PHE A 13 1.55 -21.15 8.62
CA PHE A 13 0.83 -20.08 7.96
C PHE A 13 1.21 -20.01 6.49
N SER A 14 0.35 -19.42 5.66
CA SER A 14 0.61 -19.24 4.24
C SER A 14 0.51 -17.76 3.85
N VAL A 15 1.30 -17.37 2.87
CA VAL A 15 1.38 -16.00 2.34
C VAL A 15 1.12 -16.04 0.85
N GLU A 16 0.21 -15.20 0.38
CA GLU A 16 -0.08 -14.97 -1.03
C GLU A 16 0.12 -13.52 -1.42
N PHE A 17 0.31 -13.25 -2.70
CA PHE A 17 0.31 -11.88 -3.21
C PHE A 17 -1.07 -11.23 -3.12
N LEU A 18 -1.06 -9.93 -2.85
CA LEU A 18 -2.28 -9.12 -2.92
C LEU A 18 -2.85 -9.11 -4.35
N PRO A 19 -4.18 -9.02 -4.51
CA PRO A 19 -4.77 -8.85 -5.82
C PRO A 19 -4.18 -7.66 -6.58
N GLY A 20 -3.79 -7.89 -7.85
CA GLY A 20 -3.14 -6.88 -8.68
C GLY A 20 -1.61 -6.86 -8.59
N GLN A 21 -1.01 -7.57 -7.65
CA GLN A 21 0.44 -7.76 -7.61
C GLN A 21 0.88 -8.82 -8.63
N PHE A 22 2.08 -8.64 -9.20
CA PHE A 22 2.65 -9.58 -10.15
C PHE A 22 3.21 -10.80 -9.43
N ASP A 23 2.64 -11.97 -9.73
CA ASP A 23 3.08 -13.27 -9.23
C ASP A 23 3.94 -13.96 -10.30
N GLN A 24 5.26 -13.83 -10.18
CA GLN A 24 6.21 -14.37 -11.15
C GLN A 24 6.11 -15.89 -11.28
N ARG A 25 5.83 -16.64 -10.20
CA ARG A 25 5.71 -18.09 -10.23
C ARG A 25 4.45 -18.52 -10.96
N ALA A 26 3.34 -17.85 -10.68
CA ALA A 26 2.08 -18.09 -11.36
C ALA A 26 2.20 -17.76 -12.85
N ASP A 27 2.81 -16.63 -13.22
CA ASP A 27 3.05 -16.22 -14.59
C ASP A 27 3.91 -17.24 -15.34
N SER A 28 5.00 -17.69 -14.75
CA SER A 28 5.85 -18.75 -15.34
C SER A 28 5.10 -20.04 -15.54
N ALA A 29 4.21 -20.42 -14.62
CA ALA A 29 3.40 -21.62 -14.77
C ALA A 29 2.35 -21.47 -15.88
N VAL A 30 1.74 -20.28 -16.04
CA VAL A 30 0.86 -19.96 -17.19
C VAL A 30 1.63 -20.14 -18.50
N GLN A 31 2.85 -19.59 -18.61
CA GLN A 31 3.68 -19.72 -19.80
C GLN A 31 4.01 -21.19 -20.10
N CYS A 32 4.31 -22.00 -19.10
CA CYS A 32 4.55 -23.43 -19.29
C CYS A 32 3.33 -24.15 -19.87
N VAL A 33 2.12 -23.80 -19.47
CA VAL A 33 0.88 -24.35 -20.08
C VAL A 33 0.73 -23.89 -21.52
N GLN A 34 1.01 -22.61 -21.79
CA GLN A 34 0.91 -22.03 -23.13
C GLN A 34 1.93 -22.59 -24.12
N PHE A 35 3.08 -23.11 -23.66
CA PHE A 35 3.99 -23.88 -24.53
C PHE A 35 3.38 -25.19 -25.05
N LEU A 36 2.39 -25.74 -24.35
CA LEU A 36 1.69 -26.95 -24.75
C LEU A 36 0.44 -26.64 -25.57
N ASP A 37 -0.25 -25.55 -25.24
CA ASP A 37 -1.45 -25.04 -25.92
C ASP A 37 -1.43 -23.51 -25.87
N GLU A 38 -1.07 -22.88 -26.97
CA GLU A 38 -0.94 -21.42 -27.09
C GLU A 38 -2.25 -20.65 -26.85
N ASN A 39 -3.38 -21.32 -26.99
CA ASN A 39 -4.70 -20.74 -26.75
C ASN A 39 -5.19 -20.90 -25.31
N ALA A 40 -4.44 -21.62 -24.46
CA ALA A 40 -4.82 -21.80 -23.07
C ALA A 40 -4.67 -20.50 -22.27
N ALA A 41 -5.68 -20.19 -21.48
CA ALA A 41 -5.70 -19.04 -20.57
C ALA A 41 -6.00 -19.49 -19.13
N PRO A 42 -5.14 -20.31 -18.50
CA PRO A 42 -5.38 -20.79 -17.15
C PRO A 42 -5.21 -19.67 -16.13
N ILE A 43 -6.03 -19.69 -15.09
CA ILE A 43 -5.84 -18.85 -13.90
C ILE A 43 -5.00 -19.65 -12.93
N ILE A 44 -3.78 -19.16 -12.66
CA ILE A 44 -2.84 -19.77 -11.72
C ILE A 44 -2.51 -18.73 -10.65
N ARG A 45 -2.39 -19.18 -9.40
CA ARG A 45 -1.92 -18.38 -8.28
C ARG A 45 -0.93 -19.20 -7.47
N SER A 46 -0.01 -18.54 -6.80
CA SER A 46 0.92 -19.19 -5.88
C SER A 46 0.78 -18.64 -4.46
N ALA A 47 1.04 -19.50 -3.50
CA ALA A 47 1.21 -19.12 -2.11
C ALA A 47 2.42 -19.85 -1.54
N THR A 48 3.10 -19.22 -0.59
CA THR A 48 4.22 -19.81 0.14
C THR A 48 3.73 -20.22 1.52
N THR A 49 3.86 -21.49 1.85
CA THR A 49 3.54 -22.00 3.17
C THR A 49 4.80 -22.14 4.01
N TYR A 50 4.76 -21.54 5.19
CA TYR A 50 5.81 -21.61 6.20
C TYR A 50 5.42 -22.61 7.28
N VAL A 51 6.31 -23.52 7.58
CA VAL A 51 6.17 -24.48 8.67
C VAL A 51 7.26 -24.16 9.68
N ILE A 52 6.84 -23.82 10.90
CA ILE A 52 7.73 -23.44 12.00
C ILE A 52 7.75 -24.59 13.00
N GLU A 53 8.87 -25.27 13.09
CA GLU A 53 9.10 -26.37 14.02
C GLU A 53 9.78 -25.88 15.29
N GLY A 54 9.53 -26.57 16.40
CA GLY A 54 10.06 -26.24 17.71
C GLY A 54 9.05 -25.53 18.62
N THR A 55 9.52 -25.11 19.78
CA THR A 55 8.66 -24.43 20.77
C THR A 55 8.67 -22.93 20.48
N VAL A 56 7.55 -22.43 19.97
CA VAL A 56 7.38 -21.02 19.62
C VAL A 56 6.14 -20.48 20.34
N THR A 57 6.30 -19.41 21.09
CA THR A 57 5.18 -18.69 21.74
C THR A 57 4.30 -17.98 20.71
N ASP A 58 3.09 -17.60 21.11
CA ASP A 58 2.20 -16.84 20.23
C ASP A 58 2.82 -15.50 19.80
N ALA A 59 3.49 -14.81 20.70
CA ALA A 59 4.14 -13.54 20.40
C ALA A 59 5.30 -13.69 19.38
N GLU A 60 6.10 -14.75 19.52
CA GLU A 60 7.17 -15.05 18.57
C GLU A 60 6.60 -15.45 17.21
N PHE A 61 5.53 -16.23 17.19
CA PHE A 61 4.89 -16.62 15.94
C PHE A 61 4.31 -15.40 15.18
N GLU A 62 3.64 -14.50 15.88
CA GLU A 62 3.16 -13.25 15.25
C GLU A 62 4.32 -12.35 14.79
N ALA A 63 5.42 -12.30 15.52
CA ALA A 63 6.63 -11.59 15.08
C ALA A 63 7.23 -12.21 13.80
N ILE A 64 7.25 -13.54 13.67
CA ILE A 64 7.69 -14.26 12.48
C ILE A 64 6.76 -13.92 11.30
N LYS A 65 5.44 -13.99 11.48
CA LYS A 65 4.49 -13.59 10.44
C LYS A 65 4.73 -12.15 9.97
N HIS A 66 4.86 -11.22 10.91
CA HIS A 66 5.11 -9.82 10.60
C HIS A 66 6.41 -9.61 9.81
N HIS A 67 7.43 -10.44 10.06
CA HIS A 67 8.68 -10.41 9.31
C HIS A 67 8.53 -11.01 7.90
N CYS A 68 7.74 -12.07 7.75
CA CYS A 68 7.59 -12.80 6.48
C CYS A 68 6.54 -12.18 5.54
N ILE A 69 5.61 -11.39 6.07
CA ILE A 69 4.53 -10.78 5.30
C ILE A 69 4.84 -9.30 5.06
N ASN A 70 5.05 -8.93 3.81
CA ASN A 70 5.15 -7.53 3.44
C ASN A 70 3.75 -6.99 3.08
N PRO A 71 3.13 -6.13 3.91
CA PRO A 71 1.76 -5.68 3.69
C PRO A 71 1.57 -4.82 2.42
N VAL A 72 2.66 -4.43 1.76
CA VAL A 72 2.64 -3.67 0.50
C VAL A 72 2.31 -4.58 -0.69
N ASP A 73 2.73 -5.85 -0.65
CA ASP A 73 2.61 -6.78 -1.78
C ASP A 73 1.93 -8.11 -1.42
N SER A 74 1.83 -8.45 -0.14
CA SER A 74 1.38 -9.76 0.30
C SER A 74 0.50 -9.71 1.55
N ARG A 75 -0.18 -10.82 1.79
CA ARG A 75 -1.04 -11.03 2.96
C ARG A 75 -1.03 -12.49 3.40
N GLU A 76 -1.44 -12.73 4.65
CA GLU A 76 -1.73 -14.08 5.10
C GLU A 76 -2.95 -14.65 4.33
N THR A 77 -2.89 -15.91 3.95
CA THR A 77 -3.97 -16.65 3.32
C THR A 77 -4.24 -17.96 4.06
N GLY A 78 -5.42 -18.53 3.81
CA GLY A 78 -5.79 -19.81 4.39
C GLY A 78 -4.96 -20.99 3.83
N LEU A 79 -4.94 -22.08 4.59
CA LEU A 79 -4.33 -23.35 4.16
C LEU A 79 -5.32 -24.21 3.34
N GLU A 80 -6.57 -23.84 3.37
CA GLU A 80 -7.64 -24.54 2.67
C GLU A 80 -7.55 -24.27 1.16
N LYS A 81 -7.86 -25.29 0.36
CA LYS A 81 -7.96 -25.15 -1.09
C LYS A 81 -9.16 -24.25 -1.43
N PRO A 82 -8.94 -23.12 -2.13
CA PRO A 82 -10.04 -22.23 -2.50
C PRO A 82 -10.98 -22.89 -3.51
N GLU A 83 -12.28 -22.59 -3.42
CA GLU A 83 -13.27 -23.08 -4.38
C GLU A 83 -13.10 -22.44 -5.77
N THR A 84 -12.60 -21.21 -5.81
CA THR A 84 -12.33 -20.47 -7.04
C THR A 84 -11.06 -19.61 -6.91
N LEU A 85 -10.35 -19.45 -8.03
CA LEU A 85 -9.21 -18.53 -8.14
C LEU A 85 -9.62 -17.18 -8.76
N VAL A 86 -10.87 -17.04 -9.17
CA VAL A 86 -11.40 -15.78 -9.70
C VAL A 86 -11.61 -14.81 -8.56
N THR A 87 -10.95 -13.66 -8.63
CA THR A 87 -11.16 -12.57 -7.68
C THR A 87 -12.33 -11.71 -8.13
N VAL A 88 -13.35 -11.60 -7.30
CA VAL A 88 -14.44 -10.65 -7.49
C VAL A 88 -14.14 -9.43 -6.65
N PHE A 89 -14.07 -8.28 -7.29
CA PHE A 89 -13.91 -7.00 -6.59
C PHE A 89 -15.29 -6.36 -6.43
N PRO A 90 -15.57 -5.74 -5.27
CA PRO A 90 -16.74 -4.89 -5.14
C PRO A 90 -16.62 -3.69 -6.06
N ASP A 91 -17.76 -3.12 -6.45
CA ASP A 91 -17.74 -1.84 -7.15
C ASP A 91 -17.03 -0.78 -6.29
N PRO A 92 -16.19 0.06 -6.90
CA PRO A 92 -15.49 1.11 -6.15
C PRO A 92 -16.50 2.11 -5.57
N GLU A 93 -16.18 2.61 -4.38
CA GLU A 93 -16.94 3.71 -3.80
C GLU A 93 -16.76 4.99 -4.62
N ASP A 94 -17.76 5.86 -4.59
CA ASP A 94 -17.68 7.19 -5.19
C ASP A 94 -16.54 8.00 -4.55
N VAL A 95 -15.93 8.88 -5.35
CA VAL A 95 -14.83 9.72 -4.87
C VAL A 95 -15.33 10.64 -3.76
N LYS A 96 -14.73 10.54 -2.59
CA LYS A 96 -15.07 11.36 -1.42
C LYS A 96 -14.82 12.84 -1.70
N ILE A 97 -15.82 13.68 -1.41
CA ILE A 97 -15.69 15.14 -1.32
C ILE A 97 -15.41 15.51 0.14
N PHE A 98 -14.54 16.47 0.38
CA PHE A 98 -14.25 16.99 1.72
C PHE A 98 -15.21 18.13 2.05
N ASP A 99 -16.44 17.79 2.40
CA ASP A 99 -17.49 18.77 2.71
C ASP A 99 -17.05 19.75 3.82
N GLY A 100 -17.20 21.04 3.53
CA GLY A 100 -16.82 22.12 4.43
C GLY A 100 -15.32 22.46 4.44
N PHE A 101 -14.49 21.78 3.65
CA PHE A 101 -13.05 21.99 3.61
C PHE A 101 -12.66 23.47 3.45
N LYS A 102 -13.29 24.18 2.51
CA LYS A 102 -12.95 25.57 2.21
C LYS A 102 -13.16 26.53 3.38
N ASP A 103 -14.06 26.17 4.31
CA ASP A 103 -14.43 27.00 5.49
C ASP A 103 -13.98 26.38 6.82
N MET A 104 -13.22 25.31 6.76
CA MET A 104 -12.73 24.57 7.92
C MET A 104 -11.83 25.43 8.79
N ALA A 105 -12.00 25.39 10.11
CA ALA A 105 -11.12 26.06 11.04
C ALA A 105 -9.71 25.45 11.00
N GLU A 106 -8.69 26.21 11.41
CA GLU A 106 -7.30 25.75 11.34
C GLU A 106 -7.06 24.45 12.14
N ALA A 107 -7.74 24.30 13.30
CA ALA A 107 -7.61 23.08 14.12
C ALA A 107 -8.12 21.85 13.38
N ASP A 108 -9.31 21.93 12.80
CA ASP A 108 -9.93 20.83 12.05
C ASP A 108 -9.16 20.53 10.76
N LEU A 109 -8.67 21.58 10.10
CA LEU A 109 -7.83 21.45 8.91
C LEU A 109 -6.52 20.73 9.23
N LYS A 110 -5.92 20.97 10.40
CA LYS A 110 -4.71 20.32 10.86
C LYS A 110 -4.93 18.86 11.21
N GLU A 111 -6.08 18.53 11.80
CA GLU A 111 -6.48 17.16 12.06
C GLU A 111 -6.69 16.38 10.76
N LEU A 112 -7.42 16.97 9.81
CA LEU A 112 -7.60 16.40 8.48
C LEU A 112 -6.25 16.16 7.79
N TYR A 113 -5.35 17.16 7.79
CA TYR A 113 -4.01 17.05 7.21
C TYR A 113 -3.24 15.87 7.81
N ALA A 114 -3.24 15.74 9.14
CA ALA A 114 -2.55 14.64 9.82
C ALA A 114 -3.13 13.26 9.44
N SER A 115 -4.44 13.16 9.21
CA SER A 115 -5.10 11.93 8.83
C SER A 115 -4.79 11.47 7.39
N LEU A 116 -4.41 12.40 6.51
CA LEU A 116 -4.20 12.13 5.09
C LEU A 116 -2.79 11.67 4.75
N ASN A 117 -1.83 11.82 5.66
CA ASN A 117 -0.42 11.48 5.46
C ASN A 117 0.13 12.03 4.13
N LEU A 118 0.07 13.35 3.96
CA LEU A 118 0.45 14.04 2.75
C LEU A 118 1.96 14.32 2.70
N ALA A 119 2.52 14.38 1.49
CA ALA A 119 3.90 14.79 1.25
C ALA A 119 4.09 16.31 1.34
N MET A 120 3.05 17.09 1.02
CA MET A 120 3.08 18.55 1.14
C MET A 120 3.14 19.01 2.59
N THR A 121 3.59 20.24 2.83
CA THR A 121 3.57 20.83 4.18
C THR A 121 2.16 21.30 4.56
N PHE A 122 1.92 21.50 5.87
CA PHE A 122 0.64 22.07 6.32
C PHE A 122 0.39 23.48 5.75
N LYS A 123 1.44 24.27 5.51
CA LYS A 123 1.31 25.59 4.87
C LYS A 123 0.84 25.51 3.43
N ASP A 124 1.30 24.49 2.70
CA ASP A 124 0.84 24.23 1.33
C ASP A 124 -0.64 23.81 1.34
N PHE A 125 -1.03 22.97 2.30
CA PHE A 125 -2.42 22.55 2.48
C PHE A 125 -3.35 23.73 2.83
N GLN A 126 -2.89 24.67 3.66
CA GLN A 126 -3.61 25.93 3.92
C GLN A 126 -3.71 26.80 2.67
N HIS A 127 -2.68 26.80 1.82
CA HIS A 127 -2.73 27.51 0.53
C HIS A 127 -3.80 26.92 -0.39
N ILE A 128 -3.88 25.61 -0.47
CA ILE A 128 -4.91 24.87 -1.23
C ILE A 128 -6.30 25.22 -0.69
N GLN A 129 -6.50 25.25 0.63
CA GLN A 129 -7.77 25.67 1.22
C GLN A 129 -8.18 27.06 0.77
N LYS A 130 -7.25 28.01 0.79
CA LYS A 130 -7.52 29.39 0.34
C LYS A 130 -7.90 29.44 -1.14
N TYR A 131 -7.26 28.65 -1.98
CA TYR A 131 -7.57 28.56 -3.40
C TYR A 131 -9.00 28.05 -3.62
N PHE A 132 -9.37 26.92 -2.99
CA PHE A 132 -10.70 26.37 -3.11
C PHE A 132 -11.79 27.32 -2.54
N LYS A 133 -11.45 28.06 -1.50
CA LYS A 133 -12.36 29.08 -0.93
C LYS A 133 -12.58 30.28 -1.84
N ASN A 134 -11.51 30.85 -2.38
CA ASN A 134 -11.53 32.15 -3.05
C ASN A 134 -11.76 32.05 -4.55
N GLU A 135 -11.14 31.05 -5.18
CA GLU A 135 -11.15 30.88 -6.64
C GLU A 135 -12.20 29.84 -7.08
N GLU A 136 -12.06 28.60 -6.62
CA GLU A 136 -12.97 27.50 -7.00
C GLU A 136 -14.36 27.63 -6.36
N LYS A 137 -14.46 28.20 -5.17
CA LYS A 137 -15.70 28.39 -4.38
C LYS A 137 -16.50 27.12 -4.11
N ARG A 138 -15.81 26.00 -4.08
CA ARG A 138 -16.33 24.66 -3.80
C ARG A 138 -15.36 23.88 -2.92
N ASP A 139 -15.80 22.75 -2.42
CA ASP A 139 -14.95 21.83 -1.70
C ASP A 139 -14.23 20.87 -2.66
N PRO A 140 -12.98 20.46 -2.35
CA PRO A 140 -12.23 19.54 -3.17
C PRO A 140 -12.65 18.09 -2.96
N SER A 141 -12.41 17.27 -3.98
CA SER A 141 -12.43 15.83 -3.86
C SER A 141 -11.12 15.28 -3.30
N MET A 142 -11.17 14.05 -2.78
CA MET A 142 -9.97 13.31 -2.38
C MET A 142 -8.96 13.20 -3.54
N THR A 143 -9.45 12.96 -4.75
CA THR A 143 -8.59 12.87 -5.95
C THR A 143 -7.85 14.16 -6.20
N GLU A 144 -8.52 15.31 -6.11
CA GLU A 144 -7.87 16.61 -6.30
C GLU A 144 -6.79 16.86 -5.25
N ILE A 145 -7.07 16.56 -3.98
CA ILE A 145 -6.06 16.69 -2.91
C ILE A 145 -4.87 15.78 -3.17
N ARG A 146 -5.07 14.52 -3.58
CA ARG A 146 -3.99 13.57 -3.87
C ARG A 146 -3.18 13.96 -5.11
N VAL A 147 -3.82 14.48 -6.14
CA VAL A 147 -3.12 15.00 -7.34
C VAL A 147 -2.26 16.21 -6.98
N LEU A 148 -2.81 17.16 -6.21
CA LEU A 148 -2.05 18.32 -5.75
C LEU A 148 -0.88 17.89 -4.86
N ASP A 149 -1.08 16.94 -3.94
CA ASP A 149 -0.02 16.40 -3.10
C ASP A 149 1.12 15.77 -3.92
N THR A 150 0.79 15.08 -5.02
CA THR A 150 1.78 14.53 -5.95
C THR A 150 2.66 15.63 -6.55
N TYR A 151 2.09 16.78 -6.90
CA TYR A 151 2.87 17.93 -7.40
C TYR A 151 3.78 18.54 -6.33
N TRP A 152 3.44 18.43 -5.04
CA TRP A 152 4.26 18.87 -3.92
C TRP A 152 5.23 17.80 -3.40
N SER A 153 5.16 16.57 -3.91
CA SER A 153 6.08 15.50 -3.54
C SER A 153 7.50 15.76 -4.06
N ASP A 154 8.48 15.10 -3.48
CA ASP A 154 9.89 15.23 -3.88
C ASP A 154 10.12 14.84 -5.35
N HIS A 155 9.25 14.01 -5.91
CA HIS A 155 9.33 13.59 -7.30
C HIS A 155 9.17 14.76 -8.30
N CYS A 156 8.37 15.78 -7.95
CA CYS A 156 8.15 16.99 -8.77
C CYS A 156 8.70 18.26 -8.13
N ARG A 157 9.38 18.16 -6.99
CA ARG A 157 9.84 19.29 -6.21
C ARG A 157 11.14 19.86 -6.78
N HIS A 158 11.04 20.86 -7.64
CA HIS A 158 12.19 21.57 -8.21
C HIS A 158 12.68 22.75 -7.36
N THR A 159 11.96 23.17 -6.35
CA THR A 159 12.30 24.27 -5.45
C THR A 159 13.63 24.06 -4.71
N THR A 160 13.98 22.79 -4.43
CA THR A 160 15.25 22.44 -3.79
C THR A 160 16.48 22.86 -4.63
N PHE A 161 16.37 22.83 -5.95
CA PHE A 161 17.45 23.23 -6.87
C PHE A 161 17.70 24.74 -6.87
N SER A 162 16.74 25.54 -6.41
CA SER A 162 16.86 27.00 -6.28
C SER A 162 17.27 27.43 -4.87
N THR A 163 17.62 26.49 -4.00
CA THR A 163 18.04 26.77 -2.63
C THR A 163 19.43 27.41 -2.61
N GLU A 164 19.54 28.59 -2.04
CA GLU A 164 20.81 29.26 -1.76
C GLU A 164 21.21 29.01 -0.31
N LEU A 165 22.39 28.40 -0.11
CA LEU A 165 22.93 28.15 1.22
C LEU A 165 23.66 29.41 1.68
N THR A 166 23.04 30.19 2.54
CA THR A 166 23.61 31.45 3.06
C THR A 166 24.54 31.26 4.27
N SER A 167 24.45 30.13 4.95
CA SER A 167 25.33 29.78 6.08
C SER A 167 25.42 28.25 6.18
N VAL A 168 26.62 27.75 6.27
CA VAL A 168 26.92 26.33 6.50
C VAL A 168 27.78 26.20 7.73
N LYS A 169 27.33 25.40 8.70
CA LYS A 169 28.09 25.07 9.90
C LYS A 169 28.30 23.55 9.94
N PHE A 170 29.54 23.14 10.07
CA PHE A 170 29.87 21.74 10.30
C PHE A 170 30.06 21.55 11.81
N ASP A 171 29.29 20.64 12.38
CA ASP A 171 29.55 20.16 13.73
C ASP A 171 30.62 19.07 13.64
N GLU A 172 31.67 19.19 14.44
CA GLU A 172 32.65 18.12 14.58
C GLU A 172 31.94 16.99 15.31
N GLY A 173 31.71 15.86 14.58
CA GLY A 173 31.14 14.64 15.17
C GLY A 173 32.11 14.01 16.16
N ASP A 174 31.55 13.29 17.14
CA ASP A 174 32.31 12.47 18.09
C ASP A 174 33.02 11.30 17.41
#